data_10f00807c73b7c6f9136961cf0bdec1b
#
_entry.id   10f00807c73b7c6f9136961cf0bdec1b
#
_cell.length_a   1.000
_cell.length_b   1.000
_cell.length_c   1.000
_cell.angle_alpha   90.00
_cell.angle_beta   90.00
_cell.angle_gamma   90.00
#
_symmetry.space_group_name_H-M   'P 1'
#
loop_
_entity.id
_entity.type
_entity.pdbx_description
1 polymer ?
#
loop_
_entity_poly.entity_id
_entity_poly.type
_entity_poly.pdbx_seq_one_letter_code
_entity_poly.pdbx_strand_id
1 'polypeptide(L)'
;TVPFARYVVQHQGELTFPFKRYQVQPVWRADRPQKGRYREFYQCDVDVIGTRSLLCEVELIEIVERVFRALGIRVALKMNNRKILFGIAEAIGHADKMMDITVAIDKLEKIGLDNVKAELLERGLGQEAVDKLQPILELSGDNSQKLTKLREVLAVSETGLKGIEEMETVFGYVQRSGIGLTVELDLSLARGLNYYTGAIFEVKAL
;
A
#
# COMPACT_ATOMS: atom_id res chain seq x y z
N THR A 1 1.72 6.01 -16.34
CA THR A 1 0.97 4.72 -16.28
C THR A 1 0.13 4.50 -17.52
N VAL A 2 -0.81 5.41 -17.89
CA VAL A 2 -1.73 5.21 -19.04
C VAL A 2 -1.00 5.02 -20.39
N PRO A 3 0.02 5.84 -20.76
CA PRO A 3 0.78 5.62 -22.01
C PRO A 3 1.47 4.26 -22.03
N PHE A 4 2.00 3.81 -20.90
CA PHE A 4 2.64 2.50 -20.77
C PHE A 4 1.62 1.36 -20.91
N ALA A 5 0.48 1.44 -20.25
CA ALA A 5 -0.59 0.45 -20.41
C ALA A 5 -1.03 0.33 -21.88
N ARG A 6 -1.19 1.46 -22.58
CA ARG A 6 -1.49 1.49 -24.02
C ARG A 6 -0.40 0.77 -24.82
N TYR A 7 0.87 1.07 -24.58
CA TYR A 7 1.98 0.41 -25.26
C TYR A 7 1.93 -1.11 -25.11
N VAL A 8 1.73 -1.59 -23.88
CA VAL A 8 1.64 -3.03 -23.59
C VAL A 8 0.49 -3.69 -24.35
N VAL A 9 -0.69 -3.06 -24.36
CA VAL A 9 -1.86 -3.59 -25.07
C VAL A 9 -1.61 -3.64 -26.58
N GLN A 10 -1.02 -2.58 -27.16
CA GLN A 10 -0.75 -2.50 -28.60
C GLN A 10 0.31 -3.49 -29.08
N HIS A 11 1.28 -3.83 -28.22
CA HIS A 11 2.43 -4.70 -28.53
C HIS A 11 2.37 -6.05 -27.82
N GLN A 12 1.20 -6.46 -27.31
CA GLN A 12 1.05 -7.67 -26.50
C GLN A 12 1.59 -8.93 -27.18
N GLY A 13 1.45 -9.03 -28.50
CA GLY A 13 1.95 -10.17 -29.30
C GLY A 13 3.48 -10.17 -29.54
N GLU A 14 4.16 -9.06 -29.26
CA GLU A 14 5.60 -8.88 -29.45
C GLU A 14 6.38 -8.96 -28.13
N LEU A 15 5.68 -8.79 -26.98
CA LEU A 15 6.29 -8.75 -25.66
C LEU A 15 6.42 -10.14 -25.05
N THR A 16 7.56 -10.41 -24.43
CA THR A 16 7.75 -11.60 -23.60
C THR A 16 7.35 -11.28 -22.16
N PHE A 17 6.48 -12.10 -21.57
CA PHE A 17 6.04 -11.96 -20.20
C PHE A 17 6.75 -12.93 -19.24
N PRO A 18 7.00 -12.53 -17.96
CA PRO A 18 6.74 -11.23 -17.37
C PRO A 18 7.59 -10.13 -18.01
N PHE A 19 6.95 -9.04 -18.44
CA PHE A 19 7.64 -7.90 -19.01
C PHE A 19 8.03 -6.93 -17.89
N LYS A 20 9.34 -6.65 -17.80
CA LYS A 20 9.93 -5.74 -16.81
C LYS A 20 10.54 -4.55 -17.52
N ARG A 21 10.26 -3.36 -17.04
CA ARG A 21 10.88 -2.13 -17.53
C ARG A 21 11.21 -1.18 -16.39
N TYR A 22 12.13 -0.25 -16.66
CA TYR A 22 12.29 0.96 -15.87
C TYR A 22 12.29 2.18 -16.78
N GLN A 23 12.00 3.34 -16.21
CA GLN A 23 11.97 4.60 -16.93
C GLN A 23 12.42 5.72 -16.01
N VAL A 24 13.38 6.55 -16.44
CA VAL A 24 13.87 7.74 -15.74
C VAL A 24 13.73 8.91 -16.69
N GLN A 25 12.80 9.81 -16.43
CA GLN A 25 12.50 10.94 -17.31
C GLN A 25 11.76 12.05 -16.58
N PRO A 26 11.71 13.28 -17.15
CA PRO A 26 10.80 14.32 -16.68
C PRO A 26 9.35 13.90 -16.94
N VAL A 27 8.48 14.27 -15.98
CA VAL A 27 7.03 14.11 -16.07
C VAL A 27 6.34 15.42 -15.70
N TRP A 28 5.10 15.57 -16.16
CA TRP A 28 4.31 16.79 -15.95
C TRP A 28 2.99 16.46 -15.26
N ARG A 29 2.63 17.26 -14.25
CA ARG A 29 1.34 17.16 -13.55
C ARG A 29 0.74 18.54 -13.39
N ALA A 30 -0.58 18.65 -13.53
CA ALA A 30 -1.33 19.90 -13.38
C ALA A 30 -1.60 20.25 -11.89
N ASP A 31 -0.80 19.75 -10.98
CA ASP A 31 -0.91 20.02 -9.55
C ASP A 31 -0.67 21.50 -9.23
N ARG A 32 -1.31 21.98 -8.15
CA ARG A 32 -1.01 23.31 -7.62
C ARG A 32 0.43 23.35 -7.09
N PRO A 33 1.31 24.20 -7.63
CA PRO A 33 2.69 24.30 -7.18
C PRO A 33 2.78 24.70 -5.72
N GLN A 34 3.66 24.04 -4.97
CA GLN A 34 4.00 24.38 -3.59
C GLN A 34 5.40 23.84 -3.26
N LYS A 35 5.94 24.15 -2.08
CA LYS A 35 7.27 23.67 -1.68
C LYS A 35 7.33 22.13 -1.79
N GLY A 36 8.29 21.63 -2.58
CA GLY A 36 8.48 20.20 -2.82
C GLY A 36 7.49 19.56 -3.80
N ARG A 37 6.59 20.34 -4.44
CA ARG A 37 5.66 19.85 -5.46
C ARG A 37 5.69 20.77 -6.67
N TYR A 38 6.27 20.29 -7.77
CA TYR A 38 6.45 21.01 -9.02
C TYR A 38 5.54 20.42 -10.09
N ARG A 39 5.25 21.19 -11.13
CA ARG A 39 4.50 20.73 -12.31
C ARG A 39 5.35 19.90 -13.26
N GLU A 40 6.66 20.11 -13.25
CA GLU A 40 7.66 19.31 -13.96
C GLU A 40 8.68 18.78 -12.96
N PHE A 41 8.93 17.47 -12.99
CA PHE A 41 9.91 16.81 -12.13
C PHE A 41 10.33 15.47 -12.74
N TYR A 42 11.45 14.92 -12.29
CA TYR A 42 11.89 13.59 -12.72
C TYR A 42 11.16 12.51 -11.94
N GLN A 43 10.74 11.46 -12.65
CA GLN A 43 10.23 10.21 -12.06
C GLN A 43 11.15 9.05 -12.45
N CYS A 44 11.38 8.16 -11.48
CA CYS A 44 12.02 6.87 -11.68
C CYS A 44 10.94 5.80 -11.48
N ASP A 45 10.48 5.21 -12.58
CA ASP A 45 9.43 4.21 -12.57
C ASP A 45 10.02 2.82 -12.82
N VAL A 46 9.50 1.84 -12.10
CA VAL A 46 9.75 0.41 -12.35
C VAL A 46 8.40 -0.29 -12.46
N ASP A 47 8.22 -1.05 -13.53
CA ASP A 47 6.99 -1.79 -13.78
C ASP A 47 7.28 -3.24 -14.10
N VAL A 48 6.43 -4.14 -13.59
CA VAL A 48 6.39 -5.55 -13.95
C VAL A 48 4.96 -5.90 -14.36
N ILE A 49 4.80 -6.50 -15.54
CA ILE A 49 3.48 -6.87 -16.09
C ILE A 49 3.49 -8.33 -16.53
N GLY A 50 2.34 -9.01 -16.37
CA GLY A 50 2.09 -10.33 -16.93
C GLY A 50 2.43 -11.49 -15.98
N THR A 51 2.47 -11.22 -14.67
CA THR A 51 2.61 -12.26 -13.64
C THR A 51 1.77 -11.93 -12.42
N ARG A 52 1.42 -12.97 -11.66
CA ARG A 52 0.76 -12.88 -10.34
C ARG A 52 1.69 -13.28 -9.21
N SER A 53 2.98 -13.45 -9.50
CA SER A 53 3.96 -13.88 -8.51
C SER A 53 4.26 -12.74 -7.53
N LEU A 54 4.11 -12.98 -6.24
CA LEU A 54 4.47 -12.05 -5.16
C LEU A 54 5.99 -11.86 -5.01
N LEU A 55 6.81 -12.57 -5.79
CA LEU A 55 8.24 -12.28 -5.91
C LEU A 55 8.50 -10.92 -6.55
N CYS A 56 7.56 -10.40 -7.33
CA CYS A 56 7.68 -9.06 -7.89
C CYS A 56 7.67 -7.97 -6.81
N GLU A 57 6.86 -8.12 -5.77
CA GLU A 57 6.86 -7.24 -4.62
C GLU A 57 8.21 -7.27 -3.91
N VAL A 58 8.83 -8.45 -3.78
CA VAL A 58 10.16 -8.60 -3.18
C VAL A 58 11.25 -7.95 -4.03
N GLU A 59 11.20 -8.12 -5.37
CA GLU A 59 12.11 -7.42 -6.29
C GLU A 59 12.01 -5.90 -6.16
N LEU A 60 10.80 -5.35 -6.02
CA LEU A 60 10.61 -3.90 -5.81
C LEU A 60 11.21 -3.45 -4.47
N ILE A 61 11.04 -4.23 -3.40
CA ILE A 61 11.65 -3.96 -2.09
C ILE A 61 13.19 -3.97 -2.19
N GLU A 62 13.76 -4.94 -2.92
CA GLU A 62 15.20 -5.02 -3.16
C GLU A 62 15.73 -3.83 -3.97
N ILE A 63 14.99 -3.37 -4.97
CA ILE A 63 15.33 -2.16 -5.74
C ILE A 63 15.34 -0.94 -4.82
N VAL A 64 14.33 -0.78 -3.96
CA VAL A 64 14.28 0.31 -2.97
C VAL A 64 15.51 0.26 -2.07
N GLU A 65 15.83 -0.90 -1.50
CA GLU A 65 17.02 -1.06 -0.64
C GLU A 65 18.30 -0.65 -1.37
N ARG A 66 18.52 -1.17 -2.58
CA ARG A 66 19.73 -0.89 -3.38
C ARG A 66 19.86 0.59 -3.73
N VAL A 67 18.75 1.22 -4.16
CA VAL A 67 18.75 2.63 -4.55
C VAL A 67 19.06 3.52 -3.35
N PHE A 68 18.35 3.37 -2.23
CA PHE A 68 18.55 4.23 -1.07
C PHE A 68 19.88 3.98 -0.37
N ARG A 69 20.39 2.75 -0.39
CA ARG A 69 21.74 2.43 0.06
C ARG A 69 22.79 3.15 -0.79
N ALA A 70 22.65 3.13 -2.12
CA ALA A 70 23.57 3.84 -3.02
C ALA A 70 23.53 5.37 -2.85
N LEU A 71 22.39 5.92 -2.47
CA LEU A 71 22.21 7.34 -2.17
C LEU A 71 22.69 7.72 -0.73
N GLY A 72 23.07 6.74 0.10
CA GLY A 72 23.44 6.97 1.50
C GLY A 72 22.29 7.43 2.39
N ILE A 73 21.04 7.17 2.00
CA ILE A 73 19.84 7.57 2.74
C ILE A 73 19.27 6.35 3.48
N ARG A 74 19.15 6.47 4.80
CA ARG A 74 18.48 5.44 5.60
C ARG A 74 16.97 5.57 5.48
N VAL A 75 16.30 4.46 5.20
CA VAL A 75 14.84 4.42 5.00
C VAL A 75 14.23 3.19 5.66
N ALA A 76 12.94 3.29 5.97
CA ALA A 76 12.06 2.15 6.23
C ALA A 76 11.01 2.07 5.13
N LEU A 77 10.58 0.86 4.79
CA LEU A 77 9.49 0.60 3.86
C LEU A 77 8.23 0.26 4.66
N LYS A 78 7.21 1.09 4.54
CA LYS A 78 5.87 0.81 5.02
C LYS A 78 5.09 0.05 3.97
N MET A 79 4.35 -0.96 4.39
CA MET A 79 3.62 -1.85 3.50
C MET A 79 2.22 -2.12 4.04
N ASN A 80 1.23 -2.15 3.16
CA ASN A 80 -0.13 -2.58 3.44
C ASN A 80 -0.69 -3.34 2.23
N ASN A 81 -1.91 -3.83 2.33
CA ASN A 81 -2.60 -4.49 1.23
C ASN A 81 -4.04 -3.98 1.11
N ARG A 82 -4.45 -3.63 -0.12
CA ARG A 82 -5.81 -3.13 -0.39
C ARG A 82 -6.90 -4.12 0.03
N LYS A 83 -6.63 -5.41 -0.05
CA LYS A 83 -7.55 -6.46 0.39
C LYS A 83 -7.74 -6.46 1.91
N ILE A 84 -6.70 -6.16 2.69
CA ILE A 84 -6.81 -5.99 4.15
C ILE A 84 -7.71 -4.81 4.46
N LEU A 85 -7.50 -3.66 3.79
CA LEU A 85 -8.35 -2.48 3.97
C LEU A 85 -9.81 -2.75 3.61
N PHE A 86 -10.06 -3.52 2.55
CA PHE A 86 -11.40 -3.95 2.19
C PHE A 86 -12.00 -4.88 3.27
N GLY A 87 -11.22 -5.84 3.75
CA GLY A 87 -11.63 -6.75 4.83
C GLY A 87 -11.98 -6.01 6.12
N ILE A 88 -11.23 -4.95 6.45
CA ILE A 88 -11.56 -4.09 7.60
C ILE A 88 -12.94 -3.44 7.40
N ALA A 89 -13.22 -2.90 6.21
CA ALA A 89 -14.51 -2.31 5.91
C ALA A 89 -15.66 -3.34 5.99
N GLU A 90 -15.44 -4.59 5.54
CA GLU A 90 -16.40 -5.69 5.71
C GLU A 90 -16.60 -6.05 7.18
N ALA A 91 -15.53 -6.18 7.96
CA ALA A 91 -15.58 -6.56 9.37
C ALA A 91 -16.34 -5.57 10.25
N ILE A 92 -16.29 -4.28 9.92
CA ILE A 92 -17.07 -3.24 10.58
C ILE A 92 -18.48 -3.04 9.99
N GLY A 93 -18.85 -3.82 8.95
CA GLY A 93 -20.18 -3.78 8.34
C GLY A 93 -20.41 -2.66 7.34
N HIS A 94 -19.36 -2.04 6.80
CA HIS A 94 -19.42 -0.89 5.90
C HIS A 94 -18.56 -1.05 4.64
N ALA A 95 -18.67 -2.21 3.96
CA ALA A 95 -17.95 -2.47 2.71
C ALA A 95 -18.24 -1.44 1.61
N ASP A 96 -19.48 -0.92 1.56
CA ASP A 96 -19.93 0.14 0.66
C ASP A 96 -19.21 1.48 0.89
N LYS A 97 -18.71 1.72 2.10
CA LYS A 97 -17.97 2.94 2.49
C LYS A 97 -16.45 2.77 2.53
N MET A 98 -15.92 1.70 1.94
CA MET A 98 -14.48 1.43 1.94
C MET A 98 -13.64 2.65 1.53
N MET A 99 -14.09 3.44 0.55
CA MET A 99 -13.37 4.63 0.09
C MET A 99 -13.31 5.72 1.15
N ASP A 100 -14.42 5.99 1.83
CA ASP A 100 -14.49 6.98 2.90
C ASP A 100 -13.59 6.58 4.07
N ILE A 101 -13.63 5.29 4.45
CA ILE A 101 -12.78 4.71 5.49
C ILE A 101 -11.31 4.86 5.09
N THR A 102 -10.94 4.48 3.87
CA THR A 102 -9.57 4.56 3.36
C THR A 102 -9.04 6.00 3.36
N VAL A 103 -9.84 6.97 2.89
CA VAL A 103 -9.46 8.39 2.85
C VAL A 103 -9.28 8.97 4.26
N ALA A 104 -10.10 8.56 5.21
CA ALA A 104 -9.95 8.99 6.60
C ALA A 104 -8.72 8.39 7.26
N ILE A 105 -8.47 7.09 7.08
CA ILE A 105 -7.30 6.37 7.60
C ILE A 105 -5.99 6.95 7.05
N ASP A 106 -5.92 7.31 5.77
CA ASP A 106 -4.73 7.90 5.13
C ASP A 106 -4.29 9.23 5.79
N LYS A 107 -5.17 9.85 6.57
CA LYS A 107 -4.88 11.06 7.32
C LYS A 107 -4.41 10.79 8.76
N LEU A 108 -4.44 9.54 9.23
CA LEU A 108 -4.22 9.19 10.63
C LEU A 108 -2.92 9.79 11.21
N GLU A 109 -1.80 9.69 10.48
CA GLU A 109 -0.52 10.27 10.90
C GLU A 109 -0.55 11.80 10.99
N LYS A 110 -1.43 12.48 10.23
CA LYS A 110 -1.47 13.94 10.13
C LYS A 110 -2.40 14.58 11.15
N ILE A 111 -3.58 13.98 11.35
CA ILE A 111 -4.63 14.61 12.16
C ILE A 111 -4.91 13.86 13.48
N GLY A 112 -4.35 12.66 13.65
CA GLY A 112 -4.55 11.83 14.84
C GLY A 112 -5.86 11.06 14.84
N LEU A 113 -5.96 10.07 15.73
CA LEU A 113 -7.06 9.12 15.79
C LEU A 113 -8.42 9.77 16.06
N ASP A 114 -8.48 10.72 17.00
CA ASP A 114 -9.75 11.36 17.38
C ASP A 114 -10.37 12.15 16.22
N ASN A 115 -9.55 12.84 15.44
CA ASN A 115 -10.01 13.56 14.25
C ASN A 115 -10.42 12.60 13.12
N VAL A 116 -9.73 11.47 12.97
CA VAL A 116 -10.13 10.41 12.02
C VAL A 116 -11.49 9.86 12.41
N LYS A 117 -11.74 9.57 13.69
CA LYS A 117 -13.05 9.11 14.18
C LYS A 117 -14.16 10.14 13.90
N ALA A 118 -13.90 11.41 14.20
CA ALA A 118 -14.86 12.48 13.91
C ALA A 118 -15.18 12.55 12.41
N GLU A 119 -14.18 12.49 11.53
CA GLU A 119 -14.38 12.49 10.08
C GLU A 119 -15.18 11.25 9.62
N LEU A 120 -14.94 10.08 10.19
CA LEU A 120 -15.71 8.86 9.86
C LEU A 120 -17.18 8.98 10.25
N LEU A 121 -17.47 9.55 11.43
CA LEU A 121 -18.84 9.85 11.86
C LEU A 121 -19.53 10.85 10.92
N GLU A 122 -18.85 11.94 10.54
CA GLU A 122 -19.34 12.92 9.56
C GLU A 122 -19.64 12.30 8.19
N ARG A 123 -18.86 11.28 7.79
CA ARG A 123 -19.09 10.50 6.56
C ARG A 123 -20.20 9.46 6.70
N GLY A 124 -20.88 9.45 7.86
CA GLY A 124 -22.06 8.62 8.12
C GLY A 124 -21.74 7.17 8.49
N LEU A 125 -20.56 6.88 9.06
CA LEU A 125 -20.34 5.64 9.82
C LEU A 125 -21.01 5.78 11.19
N GLY A 126 -21.61 4.69 11.66
CA GLY A 126 -22.17 4.65 13.03
C GLY A 126 -21.07 4.56 14.09
N GLN A 127 -21.38 5.00 15.33
CA GLN A 127 -20.44 4.94 16.45
C GLN A 127 -19.89 3.52 16.67
N GLU A 128 -20.74 2.49 16.59
CA GLU A 128 -20.33 1.09 16.72
C GLU A 128 -19.25 0.67 15.72
N ALA A 129 -19.34 1.12 14.45
CA ALA A 129 -18.36 0.83 13.44
C ALA A 129 -17.00 1.53 13.73
N VAL A 130 -17.06 2.77 14.20
CA VAL A 130 -15.87 3.54 14.62
C VAL A 130 -15.19 2.89 15.83
N ASP A 131 -15.98 2.42 16.82
CA ASP A 131 -15.46 1.74 18.00
C ASP A 131 -14.80 0.39 17.64
N LYS A 132 -15.33 -0.34 16.64
CA LYS A 132 -14.72 -1.57 16.10
C LYS A 132 -13.43 -1.28 15.32
N LEU A 133 -13.36 -0.14 14.66
CA LEU A 133 -12.19 0.24 13.85
C LEU A 133 -11.00 0.66 14.72
N GLN A 134 -11.24 1.32 15.84
CA GLN A 134 -10.18 1.86 16.70
C GLN A 134 -9.10 0.83 17.08
N PRO A 135 -9.42 -0.34 17.67
CA PRO A 135 -8.40 -1.31 18.07
C PRO A 135 -7.61 -1.87 16.89
N ILE A 136 -8.18 -1.83 15.68
CA ILE A 136 -7.47 -2.24 14.45
C ILE A 136 -6.41 -1.20 14.08
N LEU A 137 -6.74 0.08 14.16
CA LEU A 137 -5.81 1.17 13.86
C LEU A 137 -4.71 1.34 14.92
N GLU A 138 -4.96 0.91 16.13
CA GLU A 138 -4.01 0.94 17.26
C GLU A 138 -3.18 -0.35 17.39
N LEU A 139 -3.28 -1.28 16.41
CA LEU A 139 -2.51 -2.51 16.44
C LEU A 139 -1.00 -2.22 16.51
N SER A 140 -0.38 -2.72 17.56
CA SER A 140 1.06 -2.60 17.82
C SER A 140 1.75 -3.97 17.85
N GLY A 141 3.07 -3.97 17.77
CA GLY A 141 3.88 -5.16 17.73
C GLY A 141 4.60 -5.36 16.41
N ASP A 142 5.24 -6.49 16.23
CA ASP A 142 5.88 -6.87 14.97
C ASP A 142 4.85 -7.26 13.89
N ASN A 143 5.33 -7.46 12.65
CA ASN A 143 4.47 -7.80 11.52
C ASN A 143 3.65 -9.08 11.75
N SER A 144 4.25 -10.11 12.37
CA SER A 144 3.59 -11.38 12.63
C SER A 144 2.46 -11.23 13.66
N GLN A 145 2.72 -10.49 14.74
CA GLN A 145 1.73 -10.21 15.77
C GLN A 145 0.54 -9.42 15.22
N LYS A 146 0.82 -8.40 14.40
CA LYS A 146 -0.22 -7.61 13.72
C LYS A 146 -1.07 -8.48 12.79
N LEU A 147 -0.44 -9.32 11.95
CA LEU A 147 -1.14 -10.20 11.00
C LEU A 147 -1.99 -11.25 11.73
N THR A 148 -1.49 -11.81 12.84
CA THR A 148 -2.25 -12.76 13.67
C THR A 148 -3.54 -12.13 14.20
N LYS A 149 -3.45 -10.94 14.79
CA LYS A 149 -4.63 -10.21 15.29
C LYS A 149 -5.59 -9.82 14.16
N LEU A 150 -5.05 -9.36 13.01
CA LEU A 150 -5.87 -9.06 11.84
C LEU A 150 -6.62 -10.28 11.33
N ARG A 151 -6.02 -11.46 11.35
CA ARG A 151 -6.65 -12.70 10.93
C ARG A 151 -7.89 -13.03 11.79
N GLU A 152 -7.83 -12.77 13.09
CA GLU A 152 -8.98 -12.93 13.98
C GLU A 152 -10.12 -11.95 13.63
N VAL A 153 -9.77 -10.67 13.46
CA VAL A 153 -10.76 -9.61 13.13
C VAL A 153 -11.36 -9.81 11.75
N LEU A 154 -10.55 -10.20 10.77
CA LEU A 154 -10.94 -10.36 9.37
C LEU A 154 -11.47 -11.76 9.03
N ALA A 155 -11.74 -12.61 10.02
CA ALA A 155 -12.25 -13.96 9.81
C ALA A 155 -13.57 -14.00 9.01
N VAL A 156 -14.33 -12.91 9.02
CA VAL A 156 -15.59 -12.76 8.27
C VAL A 156 -15.39 -12.32 6.81
N SER A 157 -14.16 -11.98 6.40
CA SER A 157 -13.83 -11.46 5.08
C SER A 157 -12.85 -12.39 4.34
N GLU A 158 -13.32 -13.10 3.33
CA GLU A 158 -12.46 -13.91 2.47
C GLU A 158 -11.39 -13.06 1.76
N THR A 159 -11.79 -11.88 1.28
CA THR A 159 -10.87 -10.91 0.66
C THR A 159 -9.81 -10.43 1.63
N GLY A 160 -10.20 -10.10 2.86
CA GLY A 160 -9.27 -9.68 3.92
C GLY A 160 -8.27 -10.76 4.27
N LEU A 161 -8.73 -12.00 4.45
CA LEU A 161 -7.87 -13.17 4.70
C LEU A 161 -6.87 -13.39 3.56
N LYS A 162 -7.31 -13.25 2.30
CA LYS A 162 -6.41 -13.33 1.14
C LYS A 162 -5.32 -12.25 1.17
N GLY A 163 -5.67 -11.03 1.57
CA GLY A 163 -4.69 -9.95 1.77
C GLY A 163 -3.65 -10.29 2.84
N ILE A 164 -4.05 -10.92 3.93
CA ILE A 164 -3.14 -11.39 4.99
C ILE A 164 -2.17 -12.45 4.44
N GLU A 165 -2.68 -13.46 3.73
CA GLU A 165 -1.84 -14.51 3.12
C GLU A 165 -0.79 -13.95 2.16
N GLU A 166 -1.16 -12.95 1.35
CA GLU A 166 -0.23 -12.26 0.46
C GLU A 166 0.87 -11.53 1.25
N MET A 167 0.50 -10.82 2.33
CA MET A 167 1.47 -10.12 3.19
C MET A 167 2.41 -11.10 3.89
N GLU A 168 1.89 -12.19 4.47
CA GLU A 168 2.70 -13.24 5.09
C GLU A 168 3.70 -13.85 4.10
N THR A 169 3.25 -14.07 2.86
CA THR A 169 4.10 -14.61 1.79
C THR A 169 5.23 -13.65 1.46
N VAL A 170 4.93 -12.35 1.26
CA VAL A 170 5.96 -11.34 0.95
C VAL A 170 6.93 -11.17 2.10
N PHE A 171 6.46 -11.03 3.35
CA PHE A 171 7.35 -10.94 4.52
C PHE A 171 8.22 -12.18 4.68
N GLY A 172 7.68 -13.38 4.43
CA GLY A 172 8.42 -14.61 4.44
C GLY A 172 9.51 -14.67 3.35
N TYR A 173 9.27 -14.12 2.18
CA TYR A 173 10.29 -13.98 1.14
C TYR A 173 11.36 -12.95 1.51
N VAL A 174 10.96 -11.77 1.98
CA VAL A 174 11.88 -10.72 2.43
C VAL A 174 12.83 -11.24 3.49
N GLN A 175 12.32 -11.97 4.48
CA GLN A 175 13.15 -12.56 5.53
C GLN A 175 14.19 -13.56 4.99
N ARG A 176 13.83 -14.35 3.96
CA ARG A 176 14.75 -15.33 3.35
C ARG A 176 15.72 -14.74 2.34
N SER A 177 15.41 -13.60 1.74
CA SER A 177 16.25 -12.95 0.72
C SER A 177 17.47 -12.20 1.28
N GLY A 178 17.53 -12.00 2.60
CA GLY A 178 18.62 -11.26 3.23
C GLY A 178 18.57 -9.75 3.00
N ILE A 179 17.41 -9.22 2.59
CA ILE A 179 17.16 -7.78 2.50
C ILE A 179 17.31 -7.16 3.89
N GLY A 180 18.20 -6.17 4.02
CA GLY A 180 18.51 -5.49 5.28
C GLY A 180 17.59 -4.29 5.55
N LEU A 181 16.67 -3.98 4.63
CA LEU A 181 15.70 -2.90 4.78
C LEU A 181 14.63 -3.29 5.81
N THR A 182 14.31 -2.36 6.72
CA THR A 182 13.15 -2.52 7.61
C THR A 182 11.87 -2.44 6.79
N VAL A 183 11.07 -3.51 6.81
CA VAL A 183 9.76 -3.59 6.14
C VAL A 183 8.68 -3.78 7.20
N GLU A 184 7.75 -2.81 7.29
CA GLU A 184 6.75 -2.73 8.35
C GLU A 184 5.33 -2.78 7.80
N LEU A 185 4.46 -3.60 8.41
CA LEU A 185 3.02 -3.53 8.19
C LEU A 185 2.49 -2.25 8.84
N ASP A 186 1.91 -1.37 8.03
CA ASP A 186 1.33 -0.11 8.47
C ASP A 186 -0.10 0.04 7.96
N LEU A 187 -1.07 -0.12 8.84
CA LEU A 187 -2.49 -0.04 8.48
C LEU A 187 -2.96 1.38 8.16
N SER A 188 -2.20 2.39 8.58
CA SER A 188 -2.47 3.79 8.22
C SER A 188 -2.11 4.09 6.76
N LEU A 189 -1.29 3.25 6.13
CA LEU A 189 -0.97 3.36 4.71
C LEU A 189 -2.17 2.88 3.87
N ALA A 190 -3.08 3.78 3.56
CA ALA A 190 -4.35 3.42 2.95
C ALA A 190 -4.50 3.87 1.48
N ARG A 191 -3.80 4.92 1.04
CA ARG A 191 -3.84 5.47 -0.32
C ARG A 191 -5.25 5.56 -0.94
N GLY A 192 -5.76 6.77 -1.10
CA GLY A 192 -7.12 7.04 -1.56
C GLY A 192 -7.41 6.76 -3.06
N LEU A 193 -6.55 6.03 -3.77
CA LEU A 193 -6.68 5.79 -5.20
C LEU A 193 -7.25 4.39 -5.50
N ASN A 194 -8.27 4.34 -6.37
CA ASN A 194 -9.02 3.12 -6.67
C ASN A 194 -8.29 2.09 -7.54
N TYR A 195 -7.13 2.40 -8.10
CA TYR A 195 -6.43 1.47 -8.99
C TYR A 195 -5.51 0.48 -8.27
N TYR A 196 -5.25 0.65 -6.97
CA TYR A 196 -4.54 -0.35 -6.18
C TYR A 196 -5.45 -1.53 -5.88
N THR A 197 -4.96 -2.75 -6.10
CA THR A 197 -5.72 -4.00 -5.89
C THR A 197 -5.04 -4.98 -4.93
N GLY A 198 -3.76 -4.78 -4.65
CA GLY A 198 -2.93 -5.63 -3.79
C GLY A 198 -2.05 -4.83 -2.86
N ALA A 199 -0.76 -5.19 -2.81
CA ALA A 199 0.23 -4.54 -1.96
C ALA A 199 0.41 -3.05 -2.28
N ILE A 200 0.62 -2.26 -1.23
CA ILE A 200 0.88 -0.82 -1.26
C ILE A 200 2.19 -0.59 -0.54
N PHE A 201 3.07 0.22 -1.12
CA PHE A 201 4.37 0.57 -0.56
C PHE A 201 4.52 2.06 -0.37
N GLU A 202 5.18 2.44 0.71
CA GLU A 202 5.67 3.80 0.94
C GLU A 202 7.03 3.76 1.60
N VAL A 203 7.99 4.51 1.05
CA VAL A 203 9.34 4.62 1.61
C VAL A 203 9.41 5.88 2.47
N LYS A 204 9.85 5.72 3.72
CA LYS A 204 9.99 6.81 4.69
C LYS A 204 11.45 6.95 5.08
N ALA A 205 12.01 8.16 4.96
CA ALA A 205 13.34 8.46 5.47
C ALA A 205 13.35 8.41 7.01
N LEU A 206 14.46 7.89 7.58
CA LEU A 206 14.68 7.74 9.02
C LEU A 206 15.54 8.86 9.57
#